data_aac1d8e590c6be28f13fd3526185686c
#
_entry.id   aac1d8e590c6be28f13fd3526185686c
#
_cell.length_a   1.000
_cell.length_b   1.000
_cell.length_c   1.000
_cell.angle_alpha   90.00
_cell.angle_beta   90.00
_cell.angle_gamma   90.00
#
_symmetry.space_group_name_H-M   'P 1'
#
loop_
_entity.id
_entity.type
_entity.pdbx_description
1 polymer ?
#
loop_
_entity_poly.entity_id
_entity_poly.type
_entity_poly.pdbx_seq_one_letter_code
_entity_poly.pdbx_strand_id
1 'polypeptide(L)' 'MGLIVKSKIKDYVDLNVSDEVFREMEKRAEDMLKKAEERAKANQRRTIFARDL' A
#
# COMPACT_ATOMS: atom_id res chain seq x y z
N MET A 1 5.84 -6.94 9.57
CA MET A 1 6.70 -6.32 8.57
C MET A 1 5.99 -5.15 7.92
N GLY A 2 6.65 -4.01 7.86
CA GLY A 2 6.00 -2.81 7.36
C GLY A 2 6.09 -2.68 5.86
N LEU A 3 4.96 -2.40 5.21
CA LEU A 3 4.93 -2.00 3.81
C LEU A 3 5.18 -0.51 3.66
N ILE A 4 5.13 0.22 4.77
CA ILE A 4 5.20 1.67 4.81
C ILE A 4 6.48 2.11 5.51
N VAL A 5 7.22 3.02 4.90
CA VAL A 5 8.43 3.61 5.49
C VAL A 5 8.02 4.87 6.26
N LYS A 6 7.99 4.78 7.58
CA LYS A 6 7.50 5.86 8.45
C LYS A 6 8.29 7.16 8.29
N SER A 7 9.62 7.08 8.20
CA SER A 7 10.45 8.28 8.09
C SER A 7 10.15 9.07 6.82
N LYS A 8 9.89 8.38 5.73
CA LYS A 8 9.57 9.03 4.46
C LYS A 8 8.20 9.69 4.49
N ILE A 9 7.24 9.09 5.18
CA ILE A 9 5.92 9.67 5.34
C ILE A 9 6.02 10.95 6.17
N LYS A 10 6.80 10.93 7.24
CA LYS A 10 7.00 12.10 8.09
C LYS A 10 7.68 13.24 7.32
N ASP A 11 8.58 12.90 6.41
CA ASP A 11 9.25 13.89 5.57
C ASP A 11 8.31 14.52 4.54
N TYR A 12 7.27 13.79 4.17
CA TYR A 12 6.34 14.23 3.14
C TYR A 12 5.30 15.22 3.63
N VAL A 13 4.95 15.15 4.91
CA VAL A 13 3.97 16.06 5.51
C VAL A 13 4.59 16.92 6.60
N ASP A 14 4.04 18.11 6.78
CA ASP A 14 4.56 19.07 7.77
C ASP A 14 3.97 18.88 9.17
N LEU A 15 3.00 18.02 9.30
CA LEU A 15 2.30 17.75 10.57
C LEU A 15 2.79 16.45 11.19
N ASN A 16 2.56 16.33 12.49
CA ASN A 16 2.83 15.07 13.17
C ASN A 16 1.87 13.98 12.68
N VAL A 17 2.37 12.76 12.60
CA VAL A 17 1.58 11.62 12.15
C VAL A 17 1.48 10.61 13.29
N SER A 18 0.26 10.25 13.69
CA SER A 18 0.05 9.29 14.76
C SER A 18 0.37 7.87 14.29
N ASP A 19 0.67 6.99 15.23
CA ASP A 19 0.99 5.59 14.90
C ASP A 19 -0.19 4.87 14.24
N GLU A 20 -1.42 5.26 14.57
CA GLU A 20 -2.60 4.68 13.97
C GLU A 20 -2.67 4.92 12.47
N VAL A 21 -2.16 6.08 12.01
CA VAL A 21 -2.13 6.41 10.59
C VAL A 21 -1.26 5.40 9.84
N PHE A 22 -0.10 5.08 10.38
CA PHE A 22 0.80 4.11 9.74
C PHE A 22 0.18 2.73 9.66
N ARG A 23 -0.48 2.29 10.70
CA ARG A 23 -1.15 0.98 10.72
C ARG A 23 -2.29 0.93 9.73
N GLU A 24 -3.09 1.99 9.65
CA GLU A 24 -4.20 2.06 8.71
C GLU A 24 -3.70 2.10 7.26
N MET A 25 -2.63 2.86 7.00
CA MET A 25 -2.02 2.91 5.67
C MET A 25 -1.49 1.54 5.25
N GLU A 26 -0.84 0.84 6.17
CA GLU A 26 -0.31 -0.50 5.88
C GLU A 26 -1.45 -1.46 5.53
N LYS A 27 -2.52 -1.42 6.29
CA LYS A 27 -3.70 -2.25 6.02
C LYS A 27 -4.29 -1.97 4.65
N ARG A 28 -4.43 -0.69 4.30
CA ARG A 28 -4.94 -0.30 2.98
C ARG A 28 -4.02 -0.73 1.85
N ALA A 29 -2.71 -0.61 2.07
CA ALA A 29 -1.73 -1.05 1.08
C ALA A 29 -1.83 -2.57 0.87
N GLU A 30 -1.95 -3.34 1.92
CA GLU A 30 -2.11 -4.79 1.84
C GLU A 30 -3.38 -5.17 1.06
N ASP A 31 -4.50 -4.51 1.37
CA ASP A 31 -5.77 -4.76 0.68
C ASP A 31 -5.68 -4.41 -0.80
N MET A 32 -5.07 -3.28 -1.13
CA MET A 32 -4.89 -2.85 -2.51
C MET A 32 -4.05 -3.84 -3.30
N LEU A 33 -2.94 -4.29 -2.72
CA LEU A 33 -2.05 -5.24 -3.37
C LEU A 33 -2.72 -6.59 -3.56
N LYS A 34 -3.50 -7.03 -2.59
CA LYS A 34 -4.21 -8.30 -2.68
C LYS A 34 -5.26 -8.28 -3.79
N LYS A 35 -6.02 -7.19 -3.89
CA LYS A 35 -6.99 -7.02 -4.96
C LYS A 35 -6.32 -6.91 -6.33
N ALA A 36 -5.19 -6.21 -6.39
CA ALA A 36 -4.41 -6.09 -7.63
C ALA A 36 -3.90 -7.46 -8.07
N GLU A 37 -3.44 -8.27 -7.13
CA GLU A 37 -3.00 -9.64 -7.41
C GLU A 37 -4.13 -10.47 -8.01
N GLU A 38 -5.32 -10.39 -7.43
CA GLU A 38 -6.49 -11.11 -7.95
C GLU A 38 -6.82 -10.69 -9.37
N ARG A 39 -6.76 -9.38 -9.65
CA ARG A 39 -7.02 -8.87 -11.00
C ARG A 39 -5.98 -9.34 -12.01
N ALA A 40 -4.71 -9.32 -11.60
CA ALA A 40 -3.65 -9.82 -12.48
C ALA A 40 -3.83 -11.29 -12.79
N LYS A 41 -4.16 -12.11 -11.79
CA LYS A 41 -4.40 -13.54 -11.97
C LYS A 41 -5.62 -13.80 -12.85
N ALA A 42 -6.69 -13.02 -12.68
CA ALA A 42 -7.90 -13.15 -13.49
C ALA A 42 -7.61 -12.88 -14.97
N ASN A 43 -6.62 -12.06 -15.26
CA ASN A 43 -6.17 -11.76 -16.62
C ASN A 43 -4.97 -12.61 -17.03
N GLN A 44 -4.67 -13.67 -16.31
CA GLN A 44 -3.58 -14.61 -16.58
C GLN A 44 -2.21 -13.93 -16.67
N ARG A 45 -2.02 -12.87 -15.86
CA ARG A 45 -0.74 -12.17 -15.80
C ARG A 45 0.01 -12.52 -14.52
N ARG A 46 1.32 -12.43 -14.58
CA ARG A 46 2.21 -12.62 -13.44
C ARG A 46 2.76 -11.31 -12.89
N THR A 47 2.38 -10.21 -13.49
CA THR A 47 2.86 -8.89 -13.09
C THR A 47 1.67 -8.01 -12.72
N ILE A 48 1.77 -7.35 -11.58
CA ILE A 48 0.78 -6.37 -11.14
C ILE A 48 1.15 -5.03 -11.78
N PHE A 49 0.19 -4.42 -12.46
CA PHE A 49 0.37 -3.09 -13.03
C PHE A 49 -0.40 -2.05 -12.23
N ALA A 50 -0.04 -0.78 -12.41
CA ALA A 50 -0.72 0.32 -11.72
C ALA A 50 -2.23 0.32 -12.01
N ARG A 51 -2.64 -0.09 -13.18
CA ARG A 51 -4.06 -0.17 -13.56
C ARG A 51 -4.83 -1.24 -12.78
N ASP A 52 -4.14 -2.14 -12.11
CA ASP A 52 -4.77 -3.19 -11.30
C ASP A 52 -5.15 -2.68 -9.90
N LEU A 53 -4.60 -1.55 -9.48
CA LEU A 53 -4.86 -0.97 -8.16
C LEU A 53 -6.27 -0.38 -8.02
#